data_9db129c73e879b9b51807499eecd320a
#
_entry.id   9db129c73e879b9b51807499eecd320a
#
_cell.length_a   1.000
_cell.length_b   1.000
_cell.length_c   1.000
_cell.angle_alpha   90.00
_cell.angle_beta   90.00
_cell.angle_gamma   90.00
#
_symmetry.space_group_name_H-M   'P 1'
#
loop_
_entity.id
_entity.type
_entity.pdbx_description
1 polymer ?
#
loop_
_entity_poly.entity_id
_entity_poly.type
_entity_poly.pdbx_seq_one_letter_code
_entity_poly.pdbx_strand_id
1 'polypeptide(L)'
;MNYLVVDMTHGGVKIATKLASENNENNVYGYDIYRTLDKDGRRELKANNIHLIKRITELKDIEDLVVISPIHCPIQKQDYIKSINKNIKFYTHHEAVNLILKDWKRKMDKKPVIEITGVKGKTTTCFILKEILDNSLILSSLGAYLFKEDKEILLKKNISITPANIIETIDMARKIARPKCSFENDGNSSKEYINYDNAIFESSLGACGIGDIGILTNIIENYPIAKGKSNAQIAKKQIFNCRKVVIEKNTLEEFYPKFKNSDKVISFGLNNDSNVKAKNIKYSLDETSFTVEYNLNTLNDENINGQFNVKSFAPSPYHVLNILGGITACLVLNMDIKRIQEGLLKFNGIPGRSSIKKIGNSTIIEEINPGINTKAIEKSINMVKDDPSYNIIIGGKYGITCEEIDEDKLIKLLSSKINENPSLKITLCDELGNSIYGKINNFNGINYIEKLDDSIKESINEDKNILLVYRSNYKQVLKR
;
A
#
# COMPACT_ATOMS: atom_id res chain seq x y z
N MET A 1 -9.52 30.65 -12.38
CA MET A 1 -9.37 30.46 -10.91
C MET A 1 -7.89 30.54 -10.52
N ASN A 2 -7.60 30.98 -9.27
CA ASN A 2 -6.23 31.10 -8.79
C ASN A 2 -5.92 29.96 -7.82
N TYR A 3 -4.87 29.17 -8.10
CA TYR A 3 -4.46 28.02 -7.30
C TYR A 3 -3.03 28.21 -6.77
N LEU A 4 -2.82 27.92 -5.48
CA LEU A 4 -1.50 27.71 -4.90
C LEU A 4 -1.33 26.24 -4.59
N VAL A 5 -0.42 25.56 -5.29
CA VAL A 5 -0.07 24.17 -5.00
C VAL A 5 1.23 24.14 -4.20
N VAL A 6 1.20 23.50 -3.04
CA VAL A 6 2.31 23.44 -2.07
C VAL A 6 2.96 22.08 -2.12
N ASP A 7 4.27 22.01 -1.90
CA ASP A 7 5.08 20.78 -1.95
C ASP A 7 5.18 20.21 -3.36
N MET A 8 6.09 20.78 -4.13
CA MET A 8 6.33 20.37 -5.51
C MET A 8 6.94 18.97 -5.63
N THR A 9 7.60 18.46 -4.60
CA THR A 9 8.35 17.19 -4.64
C THR A 9 7.44 15.95 -4.50
N HIS A 10 6.44 16.00 -3.60
CA HIS A 10 5.59 14.85 -3.30
C HIS A 10 4.27 14.86 -4.11
N GLY A 11 4.36 15.23 -5.39
CA GLY A 11 3.24 15.18 -6.34
C GLY A 11 2.64 16.53 -6.71
N GLY A 12 3.08 17.64 -6.11
CA GLY A 12 2.57 18.99 -6.41
C GLY A 12 2.77 19.40 -7.88
N VAL A 13 3.89 19.02 -8.50
CA VAL A 13 4.12 19.27 -9.94
C VAL A 13 2.98 18.68 -10.78
N LYS A 14 2.61 17.43 -10.54
CA LYS A 14 1.54 16.75 -11.30
C LYS A 14 0.16 17.38 -11.07
N ILE A 15 -0.14 17.75 -9.83
CA ILE A 15 -1.39 18.45 -9.51
C ILE A 15 -1.42 19.81 -10.21
N ALA A 16 -0.34 20.60 -10.10
CA ALA A 16 -0.25 21.92 -10.68
C ALA A 16 -0.36 21.90 -12.21
N THR A 17 0.37 21.01 -12.87
CA THR A 17 0.32 20.87 -14.35
C THR A 17 -1.06 20.41 -14.82
N LYS A 18 -1.73 19.54 -14.08
CA LYS A 18 -3.08 19.09 -14.42
C LYS A 18 -4.09 20.24 -14.31
N LEU A 19 -4.05 21.00 -13.21
CA LEU A 19 -4.91 22.17 -13.03
C LEU A 19 -4.70 23.25 -14.09
N ALA A 20 -3.45 23.49 -14.50
CA ALA A 20 -3.15 24.43 -15.57
C ALA A 20 -3.67 23.95 -16.93
N SER A 21 -3.64 22.64 -17.19
CA SER A 21 -4.11 22.07 -18.46
C SER A 21 -5.62 21.90 -18.57
N GLU A 22 -6.36 21.87 -17.44
CA GLU A 22 -7.83 21.72 -17.45
C GLU A 22 -8.57 22.96 -17.98
N ASN A 23 -8.04 24.15 -17.68
CA ASN A 23 -8.58 25.41 -18.18
C ASN A 23 -7.43 26.43 -18.32
N ASN A 24 -7.25 26.96 -19.51
CA ASN A 24 -6.23 27.99 -19.82
C ASN A 24 -6.39 29.29 -19.00
N GLU A 25 -7.56 29.52 -18.40
CA GLU A 25 -7.82 30.67 -17.53
C GLU A 25 -7.37 30.45 -16.08
N ASN A 26 -6.89 29.25 -15.75
CA ASN A 26 -6.37 28.97 -14.42
C ASN A 26 -4.98 29.57 -14.23
N ASN A 27 -4.83 30.43 -13.22
CA ASN A 27 -3.53 30.90 -12.75
C ASN A 27 -3.03 29.92 -11.68
N VAL A 28 -1.94 29.23 -11.95
CA VAL A 28 -1.39 28.24 -11.02
C VAL A 28 -0.04 28.68 -10.50
N TYR A 29 0.07 28.72 -9.19
CA TYR A 29 1.29 29.05 -8.44
C TYR A 29 1.81 27.81 -7.76
N GLY A 30 3.13 27.60 -7.77
CA GLY A 30 3.81 26.50 -7.09
C GLY A 30 4.64 27.02 -5.92
N TYR A 31 4.60 26.34 -4.76
CA TYR A 31 5.46 26.63 -3.62
C TYR A 31 6.27 25.39 -3.22
N ASP A 32 7.57 25.43 -3.50
CA ASP A 32 8.51 24.36 -3.13
C ASP A 32 8.99 24.56 -1.67
N ILE A 33 8.12 24.15 -0.73
CA ILE A 33 8.36 24.34 0.72
C ILE A 33 9.63 23.63 1.22
N TYR A 34 9.98 22.50 0.60
CA TYR A 34 11.15 21.69 1.00
C TYR A 34 12.43 22.06 0.24
N ARG A 35 12.31 22.88 -0.81
CA ARG A 35 13.43 23.28 -1.68
C ARG A 35 14.16 22.10 -2.33
N THR A 36 13.42 21.06 -2.64
CA THR A 36 13.91 19.79 -3.19
C THR A 36 13.48 19.55 -4.64
N LEU A 37 12.80 20.53 -5.25
CA LEU A 37 12.36 20.43 -6.65
C LEU A 37 13.56 20.37 -7.60
N ASP A 38 13.62 19.29 -8.37
CA ASP A 38 14.68 19.03 -9.35
C ASP A 38 14.59 19.89 -10.62
N LYS A 39 15.57 19.73 -11.51
CA LYS A 39 15.64 20.50 -12.77
C LYS A 39 14.49 20.13 -13.72
N ASP A 40 14.08 18.87 -13.74
CA ASP A 40 13.05 18.38 -14.66
C ASP A 40 11.66 18.88 -14.23
N GLY A 41 11.35 18.83 -12.93
CA GLY A 41 10.13 19.43 -12.38
C GLY A 41 10.05 20.95 -12.62
N ARG A 42 11.19 21.67 -12.49
CA ARG A 42 11.22 23.11 -12.84
C ARG A 42 10.94 23.38 -14.33
N ARG A 43 11.46 22.55 -15.24
CA ARG A 43 11.17 22.64 -16.67
C ARG A 43 9.70 22.36 -16.97
N GLU A 44 9.14 21.32 -16.32
CA GLU A 44 7.72 20.94 -16.46
C GLU A 44 6.80 22.09 -16.02
N LEU A 45 7.07 22.70 -14.85
CA LEU A 45 6.30 23.84 -14.37
C LEU A 45 6.38 25.04 -15.34
N LYS A 46 7.58 25.37 -15.80
CA LYS A 46 7.78 26.47 -16.75
C LYS A 46 7.06 26.24 -18.10
N ALA A 47 7.12 25.02 -18.62
CA ALA A 47 6.44 24.63 -19.86
C ALA A 47 4.91 24.74 -19.76
N ASN A 48 4.34 24.67 -18.57
CA ASN A 48 2.91 24.81 -18.29
C ASN A 48 2.53 26.18 -17.72
N ASN A 49 3.39 27.19 -17.83
CA ASN A 49 3.17 28.58 -17.35
C ASN A 49 2.85 28.64 -15.83
N ILE A 50 3.41 27.75 -15.02
CA ILE A 50 3.20 27.74 -13.59
C ILE A 50 4.26 28.58 -12.89
N HIS A 51 3.82 29.56 -12.09
CA HIS A 51 4.69 30.50 -11.41
C HIS A 51 5.18 29.97 -10.07
N LEU A 52 6.51 29.77 -9.92
CA LEU A 52 7.11 29.40 -8.63
C LEU A 52 7.28 30.63 -7.75
N ILE A 53 6.59 30.64 -6.60
CA ILE A 53 6.75 31.66 -5.57
C ILE A 53 7.81 31.27 -4.54
N LYS A 54 8.45 32.28 -3.95
CA LYS A 54 9.43 32.11 -2.87
C LYS A 54 8.82 32.27 -1.49
N ARG A 55 7.75 33.06 -1.37
CA ARG A 55 7.04 33.35 -0.12
C ARG A 55 5.53 33.39 -0.36
N ILE A 56 4.75 32.85 0.55
CA ILE A 56 3.27 32.85 0.49
C ILE A 56 2.72 34.28 0.43
N THR A 57 3.42 35.25 1.03
CA THR A 57 3.02 36.66 1.05
C THR A 57 3.01 37.34 -0.33
N GLU A 58 3.62 36.74 -1.36
CA GLU A 58 3.56 37.22 -2.74
C GLU A 58 2.13 37.14 -3.32
N LEU A 59 1.26 36.34 -2.69
CA LEU A 59 -0.14 36.14 -3.14
C LEU A 59 -1.16 37.01 -2.38
N LYS A 60 -0.72 38.03 -1.62
CA LYS A 60 -1.63 38.85 -0.82
C LYS A 60 -2.71 39.57 -1.66
N ASP A 61 -2.34 39.97 -2.88
CA ASP A 61 -3.22 40.72 -3.76
C ASP A 61 -4.07 39.83 -4.67
N ILE A 62 -3.86 38.53 -4.64
CA ILE A 62 -4.60 37.54 -5.44
C ILE A 62 -5.96 37.27 -4.79
N GLU A 63 -7.04 37.50 -5.54
CA GLU A 63 -8.40 37.19 -5.12
C GLU A 63 -8.75 35.72 -5.41
N ASP A 64 -9.80 35.20 -4.71
CA ASP A 64 -10.34 33.84 -4.89
C ASP A 64 -9.27 32.73 -4.91
N LEU A 65 -8.30 32.84 -4.01
CA LEU A 65 -7.20 31.89 -3.91
C LEU A 65 -7.65 30.56 -3.31
N VAL A 66 -7.33 29.48 -4.04
CA VAL A 66 -7.46 28.08 -3.59
C VAL A 66 -6.08 27.55 -3.24
N VAL A 67 -5.88 27.21 -1.98
CA VAL A 67 -4.62 26.58 -1.51
C VAL A 67 -4.76 25.07 -1.50
N ILE A 68 -3.83 24.39 -2.15
CA ILE A 68 -3.75 22.92 -2.20
C ILE A 68 -2.45 22.49 -1.52
N SER A 69 -2.55 21.80 -0.38
CA SER A 69 -1.39 21.44 0.45
C SER A 69 -1.47 19.99 0.93
N PRO A 70 -0.35 19.24 0.97
CA PRO A 70 -0.42 17.85 1.41
C PRO A 70 -0.64 17.75 2.92
N ILE A 71 -1.22 16.63 3.38
CA ILE A 71 -1.55 16.38 4.79
C ILE A 71 -0.30 16.43 5.69
N HIS A 72 0.86 16.04 5.15
CA HIS A 72 2.12 16.03 5.90
C HIS A 72 2.81 17.41 5.95
N CYS A 73 2.23 18.43 5.31
CA CYS A 73 2.78 19.78 5.34
C CYS A 73 2.72 20.38 6.75
N PRO A 74 3.82 20.93 7.28
CA PRO A 74 3.83 21.56 8.58
C PRO A 74 3.05 22.88 8.63
N ILE A 75 2.79 23.52 7.47
CA ILE A 75 1.97 24.72 7.33
C ILE A 75 0.51 24.29 7.23
N GLN A 76 -0.32 24.79 8.14
CA GLN A 76 -1.73 24.46 8.19
C GLN A 76 -2.59 25.59 7.59
N LYS A 77 -3.89 25.35 7.37
CA LYS A 77 -4.83 26.31 6.79
C LYS A 77 -4.76 27.68 7.46
N GLN A 78 -4.71 27.73 8.81
CA GLN A 78 -4.67 28.97 9.57
C GLN A 78 -3.39 29.78 9.34
N ASP A 79 -2.27 29.09 9.09
CA ASP A 79 -0.99 29.76 8.81
C ASP A 79 -1.03 30.47 7.44
N TYR A 80 -1.70 29.85 6.44
CA TYR A 80 -1.93 30.49 5.14
C TYR A 80 -2.84 31.73 5.28
N ILE A 81 -3.98 31.58 6.01
CA ILE A 81 -4.91 32.69 6.25
C ILE A 81 -4.18 33.88 6.89
N LYS A 82 -3.36 33.63 7.93
CA LYS A 82 -2.58 34.66 8.59
C LYS A 82 -1.56 35.31 7.67
N SER A 83 -0.86 34.53 6.83
CA SER A 83 0.19 35.03 5.95
C SER A 83 -0.37 35.89 4.80
N ILE A 84 -1.55 35.57 4.29
CA ILE A 84 -2.20 36.25 3.18
C ILE A 84 -3.18 37.30 3.66
N ASN A 85 -3.64 37.21 4.91
CA ASN A 85 -4.67 38.06 5.55
C ASN A 85 -6.02 38.05 4.78
N LYS A 86 -6.40 36.90 4.20
CA LYS A 86 -7.65 36.70 3.46
C LYS A 86 -8.25 35.32 3.75
N ASN A 87 -9.55 35.20 3.54
CA ASN A 87 -10.18 33.87 3.50
C ASN A 87 -9.74 33.13 2.25
N ILE A 88 -9.42 31.84 2.41
CA ILE A 88 -8.99 30.96 1.34
C ILE A 88 -9.86 29.70 1.29
N LYS A 89 -10.07 29.16 0.11
CA LYS A 89 -10.47 27.76 -0.04
C LYS A 89 -9.23 26.89 0.16
N PHE A 90 -9.36 25.82 0.91
CA PHE A 90 -8.25 24.95 1.23
C PHE A 90 -8.61 23.50 0.92
N TYR A 91 -7.77 22.84 0.14
CA TYR A 91 -7.86 21.42 -0.17
C TYR A 91 -6.57 20.70 0.17
N THR A 92 -6.68 19.45 0.56
CA THR A 92 -5.54 18.53 0.59
C THR A 92 -5.16 18.09 -0.83
N HIS A 93 -3.95 17.53 -1.02
CA HIS A 93 -3.59 16.89 -2.30
C HIS A 93 -4.60 15.79 -2.68
N HIS A 94 -5.13 15.05 -1.70
CA HIS A 94 -6.13 14.00 -1.91
C HIS A 94 -7.44 14.59 -2.46
N GLU A 95 -7.95 15.65 -1.85
CA GLU A 95 -9.17 16.33 -2.30
C GLU A 95 -8.99 16.97 -3.68
N ALA A 96 -7.81 17.54 -3.96
CA ALA A 96 -7.50 18.10 -5.28
C ALA A 96 -7.48 17.01 -6.37
N VAL A 97 -6.87 15.85 -6.07
CA VAL A 97 -6.87 14.70 -7.00
C VAL A 97 -8.29 14.16 -7.20
N ASN A 98 -9.13 14.12 -6.16
CA ASN A 98 -10.55 13.78 -6.30
C ASN A 98 -11.24 14.71 -7.32
N LEU A 99 -11.04 16.03 -7.19
CA LEU A 99 -11.64 16.99 -8.10
C LEU A 99 -11.16 16.81 -9.54
N ILE A 100 -9.85 16.67 -9.75
CA ILE A 100 -9.21 16.46 -11.06
C ILE A 100 -9.72 15.18 -11.73
N LEU A 101 -9.94 14.12 -10.98
CA LEU A 101 -10.32 12.82 -11.53
C LEU A 101 -11.82 12.61 -11.69
N LYS A 102 -12.68 13.59 -11.38
CA LYS A 102 -14.15 13.46 -11.50
C LYS A 102 -14.61 12.99 -12.88
N ASP A 103 -14.05 13.54 -13.94
CA ASP A 103 -14.43 13.20 -15.31
C ASP A 103 -13.96 11.79 -15.67
N TRP A 104 -12.75 11.41 -15.29
CA TRP A 104 -12.28 10.05 -15.45
C TRP A 104 -13.17 9.07 -14.68
N LYS A 105 -13.52 9.40 -13.42
CA LYS A 105 -14.40 8.54 -12.61
C LYS A 105 -15.77 8.34 -13.23
N ARG A 106 -16.37 9.39 -13.82
CA ARG A 106 -17.64 9.26 -14.56
C ARG A 106 -17.50 8.32 -15.76
N LYS A 107 -16.35 8.31 -16.46
CA LYS A 107 -16.09 7.41 -17.59
C LYS A 107 -15.83 5.98 -17.18
N MET A 108 -15.47 5.72 -15.92
CA MET A 108 -15.36 4.37 -15.37
C MET A 108 -16.74 3.67 -15.30
N ASP A 109 -17.83 4.44 -15.23
CA ASP A 109 -19.21 3.94 -15.19
C ASP A 109 -19.38 2.74 -14.20
N LYS A 110 -19.66 1.55 -14.72
CA LYS A 110 -19.82 0.32 -13.93
C LYS A 110 -18.50 -0.36 -13.52
N LYS A 111 -17.37 0.19 -13.94
CA LYS A 111 -16.05 -0.33 -13.62
C LYS A 111 -15.62 0.16 -12.23
N PRO A 112 -15.45 -0.73 -11.24
CA PRO A 112 -15.21 -0.32 -9.87
C PRO A 112 -13.83 0.31 -9.70
N VAL A 113 -13.78 1.33 -8.85
CA VAL A 113 -12.54 1.95 -8.36
C VAL A 113 -12.42 1.63 -6.88
N ILE A 114 -11.29 1.04 -6.48
CA ILE A 114 -10.99 0.63 -5.11
C ILE A 114 -9.78 1.42 -4.62
N GLU A 115 -9.92 2.13 -3.51
CA GLU A 115 -8.81 2.80 -2.83
C GLU A 115 -8.44 2.06 -1.55
N ILE A 116 -7.16 1.85 -1.32
CA ILE A 116 -6.65 1.08 -0.18
C ILE A 116 -5.71 1.94 0.65
N THR A 117 -6.03 2.14 1.92
CA THR A 117 -5.14 2.79 2.89
C THR A 117 -5.05 1.97 4.19
N GLY A 118 -4.15 2.35 5.07
CA GLY A 118 -3.91 1.68 6.36
C GLY A 118 -2.45 1.78 6.77
N VAL A 119 -2.11 1.24 7.92
CA VAL A 119 -0.72 1.22 8.40
C VAL A 119 0.03 0.03 7.81
N LYS A 120 -0.53 -1.17 7.88
CA LYS A 120 0.02 -2.42 7.32
C LYS A 120 -0.99 -3.10 6.39
N GLY A 121 -0.51 -3.99 5.52
CA GLY A 121 -1.38 -4.85 4.70
C GLY A 121 -1.88 -4.24 3.39
N LYS A 122 -1.71 -2.95 3.13
CA LYS A 122 -2.21 -2.27 1.92
C LYS A 122 -1.82 -2.97 0.62
N THR A 123 -0.52 -3.17 0.41
CA THR A 123 0.02 -3.80 -0.80
C THR A 123 -0.46 -5.25 -0.92
N THR A 124 -0.51 -5.98 0.19
CA THR A 124 -1.01 -7.35 0.22
C THR A 124 -2.48 -7.41 -0.20
N THR A 125 -3.34 -6.57 0.36
CA THR A 125 -4.76 -6.49 -0.02
C THR A 125 -4.93 -6.06 -1.50
N CYS A 126 -4.08 -5.16 -1.99
CA CYS A 126 -4.07 -4.74 -3.39
C CYS A 126 -3.81 -5.94 -4.33
N PHE A 127 -2.83 -6.77 -4.03
CA PHE A 127 -2.49 -7.95 -4.85
C PHE A 127 -3.44 -9.13 -4.65
N ILE A 128 -4.06 -9.28 -3.47
CA ILE A 128 -5.19 -10.21 -3.27
C ILE A 128 -6.33 -9.85 -4.23
N LEU A 129 -6.72 -8.58 -4.27
CA LEU A 129 -7.75 -8.10 -5.19
C LEU A 129 -7.35 -8.31 -6.66
N LYS A 130 -6.08 -8.13 -7.00
CA LYS A 130 -5.55 -8.40 -8.35
C LYS A 130 -5.76 -9.85 -8.77
N GLU A 131 -5.64 -10.82 -7.86
CA GLU A 131 -5.86 -12.23 -8.19
C GLU A 131 -7.35 -12.58 -8.36
N ILE A 132 -8.24 -11.77 -7.78
CA ILE A 132 -9.70 -11.99 -7.87
C ILE A 132 -10.31 -11.19 -9.02
N LEU A 133 -9.81 -9.97 -9.26
CA LEU A 133 -10.33 -9.03 -10.26
C LEU A 133 -9.47 -9.07 -11.52
N ASP A 134 -10.07 -9.44 -12.65
CA ASP A 134 -9.38 -9.45 -13.94
C ASP A 134 -9.22 -8.03 -14.51
N ASN A 135 -8.30 -7.85 -15.44
CA ASN A 135 -8.09 -6.60 -16.20
C ASN A 135 -7.99 -5.34 -15.32
N SER A 136 -7.03 -5.33 -14.39
CA SER A 136 -6.89 -4.29 -13.37
C SER A 136 -5.82 -3.25 -13.70
N LEU A 137 -6.14 -1.96 -13.49
CA LEU A 137 -5.14 -0.90 -13.38
C LEU A 137 -4.74 -0.75 -11.91
N ILE A 138 -3.45 -0.89 -11.60
CA ILE A 138 -2.96 -0.91 -10.22
C ILE A 138 -1.89 0.14 -9.98
N LEU A 139 -2.04 0.89 -8.89
CA LEU A 139 -0.96 1.65 -8.25
C LEU A 139 -0.67 1.04 -6.89
N SER A 140 0.55 0.61 -6.69
CA SER A 140 1.01 0.05 -5.41
C SER A 140 2.44 0.49 -5.08
N SER A 141 2.90 0.21 -3.87
CA SER A 141 4.29 0.46 -3.47
C SER A 141 5.32 -0.38 -4.26
N LEU A 142 4.88 -1.40 -5.01
CA LEU A 142 5.72 -2.19 -5.91
C LEU A 142 5.86 -1.55 -7.29
N GLY A 143 4.93 -0.70 -7.69
CA GLY A 143 4.91 -0.03 -8.98
C GLY A 143 3.49 0.27 -9.45
N ALA A 144 3.40 0.85 -10.65
CA ALA A 144 2.17 1.00 -11.41
C ALA A 144 2.11 -0.08 -12.49
N TYR A 145 0.98 -0.77 -12.58
CA TYR A 145 0.79 -1.92 -13.47
C TYR A 145 -0.55 -1.86 -14.19
N LEU A 146 -0.58 -2.43 -15.37
CA LEU A 146 -1.81 -2.79 -16.08
C LEU A 146 -1.80 -4.30 -16.29
N PHE A 147 -2.76 -5.00 -15.69
CA PHE A 147 -2.99 -6.42 -15.90
C PHE A 147 -4.10 -6.59 -16.92
N LYS A 148 -3.85 -7.36 -17.97
CA LYS A 148 -4.80 -7.61 -19.04
C LYS A 148 -4.57 -8.99 -19.65
N GLU A 149 -5.63 -9.82 -19.73
CA GLU A 149 -5.56 -11.13 -20.39
C GLU A 149 -4.35 -11.96 -19.94
N ASP A 150 -4.18 -12.10 -18.63
CA ASP A 150 -3.04 -12.78 -17.96
C ASP A 150 -1.65 -12.17 -18.23
N LYS A 151 -1.58 -11.00 -18.87
CA LYS A 151 -0.33 -10.27 -19.07
C LYS A 151 -0.16 -9.16 -18.03
N GLU A 152 1.04 -9.14 -17.45
CA GLU A 152 1.50 -8.04 -16.59
C GLU A 152 2.26 -7.00 -17.42
N ILE A 153 1.73 -5.77 -17.49
CA ILE A 153 2.38 -4.65 -18.12
C ILE A 153 2.83 -3.68 -17.04
N LEU A 154 4.13 -3.60 -16.80
CA LEU A 154 4.71 -2.66 -15.88
C LEU A 154 4.72 -1.27 -16.50
N LEU A 155 3.91 -0.35 -15.98
CA LEU A 155 3.80 1.04 -16.43
C LEU A 155 4.97 1.88 -15.89
N LYS A 156 5.25 1.76 -14.59
CA LYS A 156 6.35 2.48 -13.93
C LYS A 156 6.85 1.74 -12.69
N LYS A 157 8.16 1.54 -12.62
CA LYS A 157 8.87 1.10 -11.41
C LYS A 157 9.09 2.29 -10.47
N ASN A 158 9.25 2.01 -9.17
CA ASN A 158 9.66 3.02 -8.18
C ASN A 158 8.76 4.26 -8.17
N ILE A 159 7.45 4.07 -8.30
CA ILE A 159 6.44 5.11 -8.13
C ILE A 159 5.99 5.13 -6.66
N SER A 160 5.91 6.31 -6.07
CA SER A 160 5.37 6.45 -4.72
C SER A 160 3.84 6.36 -4.72
N ILE A 161 3.27 5.91 -3.62
CA ILE A 161 1.81 5.79 -3.45
C ILE A 161 1.21 7.10 -2.90
N THR A 162 1.54 8.22 -3.56
CA THR A 162 0.95 9.53 -3.28
C THR A 162 -0.30 9.76 -4.14
N PRO A 163 -1.22 10.66 -3.73
CA PRO A 163 -2.44 10.91 -4.49
C PRO A 163 -2.19 11.30 -5.94
N ALA A 164 -1.22 12.18 -6.19
CA ALA A 164 -0.87 12.64 -7.53
C ALA A 164 -0.43 11.52 -8.49
N ASN A 165 0.14 10.45 -7.95
CA ASN A 165 0.57 9.30 -8.76
C ASN A 165 -0.59 8.43 -9.25
N ILE A 166 -1.78 8.60 -8.70
CA ILE A 166 -3.01 8.04 -9.28
C ILE A 166 -3.25 8.68 -10.67
N ILE A 167 -3.12 10.00 -10.77
CA ILE A 167 -3.23 10.73 -12.05
C ILE A 167 -2.20 10.18 -13.05
N GLU A 168 -0.95 10.08 -12.63
CA GLU A 168 0.14 9.59 -13.49
C GLU A 168 -0.11 8.15 -13.96
N THR A 169 -0.60 7.27 -13.08
CA THR A 169 -0.91 5.87 -13.40
C THR A 169 -2.02 5.79 -14.46
N ILE A 170 -3.08 6.57 -14.31
CA ILE A 170 -4.17 6.66 -15.28
C ILE A 170 -3.68 7.19 -16.63
N ASP A 171 -2.87 8.25 -16.63
CA ASP A 171 -2.34 8.84 -17.85
C ASP A 171 -1.38 7.89 -18.61
N MET A 172 -0.60 7.08 -17.88
CA MET A 172 0.23 6.02 -18.49
C MET A 172 -0.61 4.91 -19.13
N ALA A 173 -1.66 4.45 -18.44
CA ALA A 173 -2.57 3.43 -18.97
C ALA A 173 -3.29 3.94 -20.25
N ARG A 174 -3.69 5.21 -20.29
CA ARG A 174 -4.29 5.85 -21.47
C ARG A 174 -3.34 5.87 -22.68
N LYS A 175 -2.04 6.10 -22.47
CA LYS A 175 -1.05 6.10 -23.56
C LYS A 175 -0.90 4.72 -24.20
N ILE A 176 -1.02 3.64 -23.43
CA ILE A 176 -0.95 2.27 -23.95
C ILE A 176 -2.24 1.90 -24.71
N ALA A 177 -3.39 2.44 -24.30
CA ALA A 177 -4.67 2.15 -24.91
C ALA A 177 -4.85 2.76 -26.31
N ARG A 178 -4.06 3.76 -26.70
CA ARG A 178 -4.15 4.37 -28.04
C ARG A 178 -3.61 3.41 -29.09
N PRO A 179 -4.42 3.01 -30.10
CA PRO A 179 -3.91 2.23 -31.22
C PRO A 179 -2.81 3.01 -31.96
N LYS A 180 -1.75 2.32 -32.36
CA LYS A 180 -0.61 2.92 -33.09
C LYS A 180 -0.94 3.43 -34.50
N CYS A 181 -2.15 3.23 -34.98
CA CYS A 181 -2.61 3.63 -36.30
C CYS A 181 -4.01 4.25 -36.24
N SER A 182 -4.10 5.56 -36.26
CA SER A 182 -5.20 6.29 -36.87
C SER A 182 -4.76 7.71 -37.19
N PHE A 183 -4.16 7.87 -38.34
CA PHE A 183 -4.27 9.12 -39.10
C PHE A 183 -5.68 9.12 -39.69
N GLU A 184 -6.67 9.50 -38.92
CA GLU A 184 -7.97 9.88 -39.48
C GLU A 184 -8.43 11.13 -38.74
N ASN A 185 -8.47 12.19 -39.53
CA ASN A 185 -9.11 13.47 -39.26
C ASN A 185 -10.63 13.29 -39.20
N ASP A 186 -11.15 12.68 -38.15
CA ASP A 186 -12.56 12.81 -37.86
C ASP A 186 -12.73 13.68 -36.63
N GLY A 187 -13.24 14.88 -36.87
CA GLY A 187 -13.54 15.90 -35.86
C GLY A 187 -14.64 15.55 -34.87
N ASN A 188 -14.77 14.28 -34.52
CA ASN A 188 -15.69 13.81 -33.52
C ASN A 188 -14.92 13.28 -32.30
N SER A 189 -15.12 13.95 -31.20
CA SER A 189 -14.68 13.65 -29.83
C SER A 189 -13.99 12.29 -29.65
N SER A 190 -12.66 12.30 -29.45
CA SER A 190 -11.87 11.12 -29.07
C SER A 190 -12.53 10.44 -27.87
N LYS A 191 -13.26 9.37 -28.09
CA LYS A 191 -13.72 8.48 -27.01
C LYS A 191 -12.48 7.99 -26.27
N GLU A 192 -12.34 8.47 -25.05
CA GLU A 192 -11.24 8.07 -24.17
C GLU A 192 -11.39 6.58 -23.86
N TYR A 193 -10.52 5.76 -24.43
CA TYR A 193 -10.61 4.32 -24.33
C TYR A 193 -10.02 3.84 -23.00
N ILE A 194 -10.88 3.34 -22.11
CA ILE A 194 -10.48 2.68 -20.87
C ILE A 194 -10.34 1.18 -21.14
N ASN A 195 -9.11 0.67 -21.14
CA ASN A 195 -8.75 -0.70 -21.49
C ASN A 195 -8.58 -1.64 -20.29
N TYR A 196 -9.12 -1.29 -19.15
CA TYR A 196 -9.18 -2.09 -17.93
C TYR A 196 -10.61 -2.09 -17.35
N ASP A 197 -10.94 -3.08 -16.53
CA ASP A 197 -12.30 -3.28 -16.01
C ASP A 197 -12.44 -2.82 -14.57
N ASN A 198 -11.34 -2.58 -13.88
CA ASN A 198 -11.31 -2.03 -12.52
C ASN A 198 -10.01 -1.27 -12.28
N ALA A 199 -10.00 -0.43 -11.25
CA ALA A 199 -8.80 0.29 -10.82
C ALA A 199 -8.60 0.15 -9.31
N ILE A 200 -7.38 -0.21 -8.90
CA ILE A 200 -7.01 -0.45 -7.50
C ILE A 200 -5.84 0.46 -7.14
N PHE A 201 -6.05 1.38 -6.19
CA PHE A 201 -5.06 2.37 -5.83
C PHE A 201 -4.67 2.29 -4.35
N GLU A 202 -3.43 1.88 -4.09
CA GLU A 202 -2.82 1.97 -2.77
C GLU A 202 -2.42 3.42 -2.48
N SER A 203 -2.75 3.94 -1.29
CA SER A 203 -2.36 5.27 -0.84
C SER A 203 -1.82 5.28 0.59
N SER A 204 -0.75 6.04 0.85
CA SER A 204 -0.04 6.02 2.13
C SER A 204 -0.74 6.81 3.23
N LEU A 205 -1.18 8.03 2.96
CA LEU A 205 -1.71 8.98 3.95
C LEU A 205 -3.21 9.26 3.80
N GLY A 206 -3.98 8.25 3.42
CA GLY A 206 -5.41 8.37 3.22
C GLY A 206 -5.82 8.14 1.77
N ALA A 207 -7.11 8.18 1.49
CA ALA A 207 -7.68 7.99 0.15
C ALA A 207 -8.08 9.33 -0.46
N CYS A 208 -8.16 9.41 -1.79
CA CYS A 208 -8.71 10.58 -2.47
C CYS A 208 -10.24 10.67 -2.33
N GLY A 209 -10.90 9.55 -2.03
CA GLY A 209 -12.34 9.46 -1.92
C GLY A 209 -13.06 9.39 -3.28
N ILE A 210 -12.35 8.98 -4.34
CA ILE A 210 -12.93 8.69 -5.66
C ILE A 210 -13.42 7.24 -5.78
N GLY A 211 -13.05 6.39 -4.81
CA GLY A 211 -13.37 4.98 -4.82
C GLY A 211 -14.87 4.71 -4.67
N ASP A 212 -15.36 3.71 -5.42
CA ASP A 212 -16.64 3.06 -5.11
C ASP A 212 -16.50 2.32 -3.79
N ILE A 213 -15.31 1.76 -3.53
CA ILE A 213 -14.95 1.10 -2.28
C ILE A 213 -13.65 1.70 -1.76
N GLY A 214 -13.66 2.10 -0.49
CA GLY A 214 -12.47 2.45 0.26
C GLY A 214 -12.14 1.35 1.26
N ILE A 215 -10.92 0.81 1.24
CA ILE A 215 -10.49 -0.21 2.20
C ILE A 215 -9.52 0.42 3.20
N LEU A 216 -9.86 0.39 4.48
CA LEU A 216 -8.95 0.71 5.58
C LEU A 216 -8.51 -0.58 6.27
N THR A 217 -7.31 -1.04 5.93
CA THR A 217 -6.79 -2.32 6.41
C THR A 217 -6.62 -2.38 7.92
N ASN A 218 -5.99 -1.36 8.51
CA ASN A 218 -5.83 -1.21 9.96
C ASN A 218 -5.17 0.12 10.34
N ILE A 219 -5.24 0.45 11.64
CA ILE A 219 -4.39 1.43 12.33
C ILE A 219 -3.78 0.76 13.55
N ILE A 220 -2.70 -0.01 13.35
CA ILE A 220 -1.98 -0.66 14.47
C ILE A 220 -1.16 0.35 15.29
N GLU A 221 -0.85 1.48 14.73
CA GLU A 221 -0.13 2.58 15.37
C GLU A 221 -0.60 3.91 14.82
N ASN A 222 -1.02 4.80 15.71
CA ASN A 222 -1.45 6.15 15.34
C ASN A 222 -0.25 7.11 15.36
N TYR A 223 0.67 6.94 14.39
CA TYR A 223 1.91 7.72 14.32
C TYR A 223 1.67 9.20 13.99
N PRO A 224 2.52 10.10 14.50
CA PRO A 224 2.41 11.54 14.24
C PRO A 224 2.81 11.89 12.78
N ILE A 225 2.12 12.88 12.21
CA ILE A 225 2.34 13.44 10.87
C ILE A 225 2.47 14.97 11.00
N ALA A 226 3.10 15.64 10.03
CA ALA A 226 3.24 17.09 9.98
C ALA A 226 3.89 17.67 11.25
N LYS A 227 4.99 17.06 11.73
CA LYS A 227 5.68 17.42 12.98
C LYS A 227 4.75 17.40 14.21
N GLY A 228 3.85 16.42 14.29
CA GLY A 228 2.89 16.23 15.37
C GLY A 228 1.60 17.05 15.26
N LYS A 229 1.43 17.88 14.24
CA LYS A 229 0.18 18.65 14.00
C LYS A 229 -0.97 17.78 13.48
N SER A 230 -0.70 16.58 13.02
CA SER A 230 -1.66 15.57 12.54
C SER A 230 -1.17 14.17 12.92
N ASN A 231 -1.99 13.14 12.64
CA ASN A 231 -1.65 11.74 12.89
C ASN A 231 -2.28 10.82 11.83
N ALA A 232 -1.97 9.53 11.91
CA ALA A 232 -2.46 8.53 10.96
C ALA A 232 -4.00 8.43 10.94
N GLN A 233 -4.66 8.51 12.09
CA GLN A 233 -6.12 8.50 12.21
C GLN A 233 -6.77 9.66 11.44
N ILE A 234 -6.27 10.88 11.64
CA ILE A 234 -6.80 12.07 10.95
C ILE A 234 -6.58 11.96 9.44
N ALA A 235 -5.39 11.57 9.02
CA ALA A 235 -5.04 11.44 7.60
C ALA A 235 -5.90 10.38 6.90
N LYS A 236 -6.09 9.21 7.51
CA LYS A 236 -6.84 8.09 6.91
C LYS A 236 -8.35 8.26 6.95
N LYS A 237 -8.85 9.22 7.74
CA LYS A 237 -10.30 9.53 7.80
C LYS A 237 -10.89 9.87 6.43
N GLN A 238 -10.10 10.33 5.46
CA GLN A 238 -10.56 10.64 4.10
C GLN A 238 -11.14 9.41 3.38
N ILE A 239 -10.84 8.18 3.81
CA ILE A 239 -11.44 6.96 3.26
C ILE A 239 -12.97 6.96 3.34
N PHE A 240 -13.55 7.64 4.34
CA PHE A 240 -15.00 7.77 4.49
C PHE A 240 -15.66 8.66 3.42
N ASN A 241 -14.90 9.27 2.50
CA ASN A 241 -15.43 9.93 1.32
C ASN A 241 -15.77 8.97 0.17
N CYS A 242 -15.27 7.73 0.21
CA CYS A 242 -15.65 6.66 -0.73
C CYS A 242 -17.13 6.30 -0.58
N ARG A 243 -17.74 5.70 -1.61
CA ARG A 243 -19.15 5.34 -1.62
C ARG A 243 -19.48 4.28 -0.57
N LYS A 244 -18.67 3.19 -0.48
CA LYS A 244 -18.70 2.22 0.61
C LYS A 244 -17.32 2.13 1.24
N VAL A 245 -17.26 1.79 2.52
CA VAL A 245 -16.00 1.70 3.29
C VAL A 245 -15.90 0.33 3.94
N VAL A 246 -14.88 -0.39 3.57
CA VAL A 246 -14.50 -1.68 4.15
C VAL A 246 -13.40 -1.43 5.18
N ILE A 247 -13.63 -1.79 6.44
CA ILE A 247 -12.73 -1.44 7.53
C ILE A 247 -12.56 -2.59 8.53
N GLU A 248 -11.32 -2.79 9.00
CA GLU A 248 -11.05 -3.75 10.07
C GLU A 248 -11.77 -3.32 11.36
N LYS A 249 -12.44 -4.28 12.02
CA LYS A 249 -13.36 -4.05 13.13
C LYS A 249 -12.73 -3.32 14.31
N ASN A 250 -11.54 -3.75 14.76
CA ASN A 250 -10.87 -3.12 15.90
C ASN A 250 -10.47 -1.67 15.57
N THR A 251 -10.00 -1.45 14.35
CA THR A 251 -9.70 -0.10 13.84
C THR A 251 -10.93 0.81 13.81
N LEU A 252 -12.10 0.27 13.43
CA LEU A 252 -13.35 1.01 13.44
C LEU A 252 -13.75 1.40 14.86
N GLU A 253 -13.70 0.46 15.80
CA GLU A 253 -14.13 0.68 17.18
C GLU A 253 -13.19 1.62 17.94
N GLU A 254 -11.89 1.50 17.76
CA GLU A 254 -10.91 2.30 18.46
C GLU A 254 -10.79 3.72 17.88
N PHE A 255 -10.70 3.86 16.56
CA PHE A 255 -10.36 5.14 15.93
C PHE A 255 -11.55 5.87 15.31
N TYR A 256 -12.61 5.15 14.93
CA TYR A 256 -13.74 5.74 14.20
C TYR A 256 -15.11 5.31 14.72
N PRO A 257 -15.35 5.28 16.04
CA PRO A 257 -16.60 4.76 16.62
C PRO A 257 -17.85 5.49 16.10
N LYS A 258 -17.73 6.76 15.71
CA LYS A 258 -18.83 7.55 15.15
C LYS A 258 -19.38 7.01 13.83
N PHE A 259 -18.62 6.21 13.11
CA PHE A 259 -19.02 5.62 11.84
C PHE A 259 -19.54 4.19 11.96
N LYS A 260 -19.55 3.60 13.16
CA LYS A 260 -19.94 2.20 13.40
C LYS A 260 -21.35 1.86 12.85
N ASN A 261 -22.29 2.79 12.95
CA ASN A 261 -23.68 2.62 12.53
C ASN A 261 -23.96 3.24 11.15
N SER A 262 -22.97 3.53 10.36
CA SER A 262 -23.16 4.12 9.03
C SER A 262 -23.41 3.01 7.99
N ASP A 263 -24.49 3.12 7.22
CA ASP A 263 -24.91 2.16 6.19
C ASP A 263 -23.86 1.96 5.07
N LYS A 264 -22.91 2.87 4.96
CA LYS A 264 -21.81 2.75 4.02
C LYS A 264 -20.59 2.02 4.58
N VAL A 265 -20.56 1.69 5.86
CA VAL A 265 -19.42 1.07 6.53
C VAL A 265 -19.67 -0.43 6.71
N ILE A 266 -18.78 -1.23 6.17
CA ILE A 266 -18.79 -2.67 6.28
C ILE A 266 -17.50 -3.11 7.01
N SER A 267 -17.68 -3.73 8.17
CA SER A 267 -16.56 -4.19 8.99
C SER A 267 -16.15 -5.62 8.67
N PHE A 268 -14.83 -5.90 8.79
CA PHE A 268 -14.31 -7.27 8.74
C PHE A 268 -13.41 -7.58 9.95
N GLY A 269 -13.29 -8.84 10.33
CA GLY A 269 -12.47 -9.24 11.48
C GLY A 269 -12.39 -10.74 11.73
N LEU A 270 -11.64 -11.12 12.77
CA LEU A 270 -11.46 -12.50 13.20
C LEU A 270 -12.38 -12.79 14.40
N ASN A 271 -13.27 -13.79 14.27
CA ASN A 271 -14.11 -14.30 15.36
C ASN A 271 -14.85 -13.23 16.21
N ASN A 272 -15.15 -12.07 15.63
CA ASN A 272 -15.79 -10.95 16.29
C ASN A 272 -17.14 -10.61 15.65
N ASP A 273 -17.84 -9.62 16.22
CA ASP A 273 -19.11 -9.12 15.70
C ASP A 273 -18.88 -8.13 14.54
N SER A 274 -18.33 -8.61 13.44
CA SER A 274 -18.15 -7.87 12.19
C SER A 274 -19.09 -8.37 11.10
N ASN A 275 -19.33 -7.53 10.07
CA ASN A 275 -20.17 -7.89 8.93
C ASN A 275 -19.60 -9.07 8.16
N VAL A 276 -18.27 -9.16 8.05
CA VAL A 276 -17.56 -10.28 7.44
C VAL A 276 -16.53 -10.80 8.43
N LYS A 277 -16.58 -12.07 8.76
CA LYS A 277 -15.70 -12.67 9.76
C LYS A 277 -15.16 -14.02 9.34
N ALA A 278 -13.91 -14.31 9.75
CA ALA A 278 -13.31 -15.62 9.60
C ALA A 278 -13.51 -16.45 10.86
N LYS A 279 -13.93 -17.69 10.69
CA LYS A 279 -14.08 -18.70 11.75
C LYS A 279 -13.36 -19.98 11.38
N ASN A 280 -13.14 -20.85 12.37
CA ASN A 280 -12.55 -22.18 12.19
C ASN A 280 -11.21 -22.14 11.44
N ILE A 281 -10.37 -21.15 11.78
CA ILE A 281 -9.12 -20.90 11.07
C ILE A 281 -8.12 -22.01 11.43
N LYS A 282 -7.63 -22.69 10.41
CA LYS A 282 -6.54 -23.66 10.48
C LYS A 282 -5.34 -23.09 9.75
N TYR A 283 -4.44 -22.50 10.52
CA TYR A 283 -3.21 -21.92 9.96
C TYR A 283 -2.28 -23.00 9.44
N SER A 284 -1.70 -22.74 8.29
CA SER A 284 -0.60 -23.51 7.71
C SER A 284 0.33 -22.55 6.98
N LEU A 285 1.60 -22.94 6.88
CA LEU A 285 2.61 -22.15 6.17
C LEU A 285 2.36 -22.14 4.67
N ASP A 286 1.74 -23.21 4.13
CA ASP A 286 1.46 -23.33 2.70
C ASP A 286 0.04 -22.84 2.36
N GLU A 287 -0.98 -23.39 3.00
CA GLU A 287 -2.38 -23.12 2.72
C GLU A 287 -3.21 -23.08 4.01
N THR A 288 -3.58 -21.90 4.43
CA THR A 288 -4.52 -21.70 5.53
C THR A 288 -5.95 -21.87 5.04
N SER A 289 -6.76 -22.60 5.81
CA SER A 289 -8.19 -22.76 5.54
C SER A 289 -9.04 -22.14 6.65
N PHE A 290 -10.16 -21.52 6.27
CA PHE A 290 -11.12 -20.93 7.22
C PHE A 290 -12.51 -20.78 6.58
N THR A 291 -13.52 -20.58 7.42
CA THR A 291 -14.88 -20.28 6.99
C THR A 291 -15.12 -18.78 7.07
N VAL A 292 -15.62 -18.19 6.01
CA VAL A 292 -16.10 -16.78 5.99
C VAL A 292 -17.60 -16.80 6.21
N GLU A 293 -18.08 -16.08 7.23
CA GLU A 293 -19.49 -15.72 7.41
C GLU A 293 -19.66 -14.25 7.08
N TYR A 294 -20.74 -13.91 6.38
CA TYR A 294 -21.00 -12.53 5.99
C TYR A 294 -22.48 -12.16 6.07
N ASN A 295 -22.73 -10.91 6.44
CA ASN A 295 -24.02 -10.23 6.35
C ASN A 295 -23.75 -8.74 6.12
N LEU A 296 -24.01 -8.28 4.90
CA LEU A 296 -23.65 -6.92 4.48
C LEU A 296 -24.56 -6.43 3.34
N ASN A 297 -24.54 -5.12 3.11
CA ASN A 297 -25.15 -4.50 1.95
C ASN A 297 -24.11 -4.30 0.84
N THR A 298 -24.46 -4.70 -0.38
CA THR A 298 -23.65 -4.51 -1.59
C THR A 298 -23.51 -3.03 -1.96
N LEU A 299 -22.76 -2.75 -3.02
CA LEU A 299 -22.63 -1.40 -3.58
C LEU A 299 -23.99 -0.82 -4.04
N ASN A 300 -24.96 -1.67 -4.39
CA ASN A 300 -26.31 -1.31 -4.80
C ASN A 300 -27.35 -1.39 -3.66
N ASP A 301 -26.87 -1.45 -2.41
CA ASP A 301 -27.68 -1.53 -1.18
C ASP A 301 -28.55 -2.80 -1.06
N GLU A 302 -28.25 -3.86 -1.84
CA GLU A 302 -28.85 -5.17 -1.68
C GLU A 302 -28.23 -5.89 -0.49
N ASN A 303 -29.04 -6.41 0.42
CA ASN A 303 -28.55 -7.20 1.55
C ASN A 303 -28.21 -8.62 1.10
N ILE A 304 -26.97 -9.04 1.35
CA ILE A 304 -26.48 -10.40 1.11
C ILE A 304 -25.96 -11.01 2.41
N ASN A 305 -26.23 -12.29 2.61
CA ASN A 305 -25.74 -13.06 3.76
C ASN A 305 -25.41 -14.49 3.37
N GLY A 306 -24.55 -15.13 4.09
CA GLY A 306 -24.17 -16.51 3.85
C GLY A 306 -22.84 -16.89 4.49
N GLN A 307 -22.35 -18.07 4.08
CA GLN A 307 -21.04 -18.56 4.48
C GLN A 307 -20.39 -19.38 3.37
N PHE A 308 -19.07 -19.39 3.33
CA PHE A 308 -18.29 -20.23 2.42
C PHE A 308 -16.89 -20.51 2.99
N ASN A 309 -16.27 -21.58 2.50
CA ASN A 309 -14.93 -21.96 2.89
C ASN A 309 -13.89 -21.31 1.99
N VAL A 310 -12.78 -20.89 2.58
CA VAL A 310 -11.64 -20.28 1.91
C VAL A 310 -10.39 -21.12 2.16
N LYS A 311 -9.59 -21.24 1.13
CA LYS A 311 -8.21 -21.72 1.17
C LYS A 311 -7.33 -20.69 0.47
N SER A 312 -6.24 -20.29 1.12
CA SER A 312 -5.31 -19.31 0.56
C SER A 312 -4.00 -19.29 1.34
N PHE A 313 -2.96 -18.70 0.75
CA PHE A 313 -1.75 -18.41 1.48
C PHE A 313 -1.98 -17.33 2.54
N ALA A 314 -2.05 -17.71 3.80
CA ALA A 314 -2.28 -16.82 4.94
C ALA A 314 -1.64 -17.35 6.24
N PRO A 315 -0.31 -17.40 6.34
CA PRO A 315 0.38 -18.09 7.44
C PRO A 315 0.21 -17.45 8.81
N SER A 316 -0.49 -16.30 8.91
CA SER A 316 -0.71 -15.63 10.19
C SER A 316 -2.04 -14.86 10.21
N PRO A 317 -2.53 -14.47 11.42
CA PRO A 317 -3.76 -13.68 11.59
C PRO A 317 -3.80 -12.41 10.72
N TYR A 318 -2.67 -11.73 10.53
CA TYR A 318 -2.61 -10.53 9.68
C TYR A 318 -2.86 -10.82 8.20
N HIS A 319 -2.41 -11.97 7.72
CA HIS A 319 -2.66 -12.39 6.34
C HIS A 319 -4.14 -12.71 6.14
N VAL A 320 -4.77 -13.40 7.10
CA VAL A 320 -6.21 -13.66 7.08
C VAL A 320 -7.00 -12.35 7.08
N LEU A 321 -6.62 -11.36 7.90
CA LEU A 321 -7.25 -10.03 7.90
C LEU A 321 -7.10 -9.32 6.54
N ASN A 322 -5.94 -9.38 5.90
CA ASN A 322 -5.75 -8.79 4.57
C ASN A 322 -6.64 -9.46 3.51
N ILE A 323 -6.77 -10.80 3.58
CA ILE A 323 -7.67 -11.58 2.72
C ILE A 323 -9.12 -11.21 2.98
N LEU A 324 -9.54 -11.10 4.25
CA LEU A 324 -10.90 -10.66 4.59
C LEU A 324 -11.22 -9.27 4.05
N GLY A 325 -10.28 -8.33 4.11
CA GLY A 325 -10.44 -7.02 3.51
C GLY A 325 -10.70 -7.09 1.99
N GLY A 326 -9.96 -7.95 1.28
CA GLY A 326 -10.17 -8.23 -0.16
C GLY A 326 -11.51 -8.91 -0.42
N ILE A 327 -11.83 -9.99 0.32
CA ILE A 327 -13.12 -10.70 0.22
C ILE A 327 -14.29 -9.75 0.45
N THR A 328 -14.21 -8.93 1.50
CA THR A 328 -15.28 -7.99 1.84
C THR A 328 -15.53 -7.01 0.70
N ALA A 329 -14.48 -6.48 0.08
CA ALA A 329 -14.63 -5.60 -1.08
C ALA A 329 -15.28 -6.33 -2.27
N CYS A 330 -14.91 -7.59 -2.55
CA CYS A 330 -15.53 -8.39 -3.59
C CYS A 330 -17.00 -8.72 -3.32
N LEU A 331 -17.37 -9.00 -2.05
CA LEU A 331 -18.76 -9.19 -1.64
C LEU A 331 -19.58 -7.90 -1.79
N VAL A 332 -18.99 -6.75 -1.44
CA VAL A 332 -19.63 -5.42 -1.67
C VAL A 332 -19.90 -5.18 -3.16
N LEU A 333 -19.03 -5.68 -4.05
CA LEU A 333 -19.22 -5.66 -5.50
C LEU A 333 -20.23 -6.71 -6.01
N ASN A 334 -20.81 -7.51 -5.12
CA ASN A 334 -21.72 -8.62 -5.43
C ASN A 334 -21.09 -9.66 -6.38
N MET A 335 -19.80 -9.95 -6.16
CA MET A 335 -19.07 -10.95 -6.97
C MET A 335 -19.47 -12.37 -6.60
N ASP A 336 -19.43 -13.26 -7.59
CA ASP A 336 -19.63 -14.68 -7.39
C ASP A 336 -18.60 -15.27 -6.44
N ILE A 337 -19.06 -16.07 -5.46
CA ILE A 337 -18.21 -16.67 -4.41
C ILE A 337 -17.16 -17.60 -5.01
N LYS A 338 -17.52 -18.36 -6.05
CA LYS A 338 -16.57 -19.28 -6.70
C LYS A 338 -15.40 -18.52 -7.32
N ARG A 339 -15.68 -17.37 -7.95
CA ARG A 339 -14.63 -16.50 -8.50
C ARG A 339 -13.71 -15.94 -7.40
N ILE A 340 -14.26 -15.56 -6.25
CA ILE A 340 -13.48 -15.14 -5.08
C ILE A 340 -12.55 -16.28 -4.63
N GLN A 341 -13.09 -17.50 -4.48
CA GLN A 341 -12.33 -18.66 -4.07
C GLN A 341 -11.20 -19.00 -5.06
N GLU A 342 -11.49 -19.01 -6.37
CA GLU A 342 -10.52 -19.29 -7.43
C GLU A 342 -9.38 -18.26 -7.45
N GLY A 343 -9.68 -16.97 -7.27
CA GLY A 343 -8.67 -15.91 -7.17
C GLY A 343 -7.79 -16.05 -5.93
N LEU A 344 -8.39 -16.41 -4.80
CA LEU A 344 -7.64 -16.60 -3.54
C LEU A 344 -6.69 -17.80 -3.59
N LEU A 345 -7.03 -18.87 -4.34
CA LEU A 345 -6.14 -20.01 -4.57
C LEU A 345 -4.89 -19.64 -5.40
N LYS A 346 -4.97 -18.60 -6.23
CA LYS A 346 -3.83 -18.09 -7.02
C LYS A 346 -2.87 -17.23 -6.21
N PHE A 347 -3.33 -16.72 -5.05
CA PHE A 347 -2.53 -15.83 -4.23
C PHE A 347 -1.48 -16.59 -3.40
N ASN A 348 -0.20 -16.41 -3.72
CA ASN A 348 0.95 -17.06 -3.08
C ASN A 348 1.83 -16.06 -2.30
N GLY A 349 1.24 -14.98 -1.80
CA GLY A 349 1.97 -13.90 -1.13
C GLY A 349 2.54 -12.87 -2.10
N ILE A 350 3.26 -11.91 -1.55
CA ILE A 350 3.95 -10.88 -2.31
C ILE A 350 5.45 -11.16 -2.23
N PRO A 351 6.16 -11.24 -3.36
CA PRO A 351 7.59 -11.47 -3.37
C PRO A 351 8.35 -10.55 -2.39
N GLY A 352 9.07 -11.15 -1.42
CA GLY A 352 9.78 -10.45 -0.36
C GLY A 352 8.93 -9.96 0.82
N ARG A 353 7.62 -10.24 0.84
CA ARG A 353 6.73 -9.87 1.97
C ARG A 353 5.85 -11.05 2.32
N SER A 354 6.39 -12.01 3.09
CA SER A 354 5.73 -13.30 3.37
C SER A 354 5.35 -14.01 2.08
N SER A 355 6.33 -14.28 1.20
CA SER A 355 6.11 -15.08 0.00
C SER A 355 6.72 -16.45 0.13
N ILE A 356 6.15 -17.41 -0.57
CA ILE A 356 6.70 -18.77 -0.65
C ILE A 356 7.39 -18.97 -2.00
N LYS A 357 8.59 -19.57 -1.94
CA LYS A 357 9.34 -20.03 -3.09
C LYS A 357 9.76 -21.47 -2.85
N LYS A 358 9.68 -22.32 -3.87
CA LYS A 358 10.21 -23.69 -3.82
C LYS A 358 11.50 -23.79 -4.60
N ILE A 359 12.52 -24.42 -4.00
CA ILE A 359 13.79 -24.76 -4.64
C ILE A 359 14.07 -26.22 -4.34
N GLY A 360 13.95 -27.10 -5.35
CA GLY A 360 13.97 -28.53 -5.13
C GLY A 360 12.83 -28.95 -4.20
N ASN A 361 13.18 -29.69 -3.14
CA ASN A 361 12.24 -30.12 -2.11
C ASN A 361 12.04 -29.08 -0.99
N SER A 362 12.88 -28.06 -0.94
CA SER A 362 12.84 -27.06 0.14
C SER A 362 11.84 -25.95 -0.14
N THR A 363 11.06 -25.61 0.85
CA THR A 363 10.19 -24.42 0.85
C THR A 363 10.92 -23.27 1.51
N ILE A 364 10.96 -22.11 0.85
CA ILE A 364 11.56 -20.88 1.36
C ILE A 364 10.46 -19.86 1.60
N ILE A 365 10.28 -19.45 2.86
CA ILE A 365 9.42 -18.32 3.23
C ILE A 365 10.29 -17.07 3.26
N GLU A 366 9.96 -16.08 2.44
CA GLU A 366 10.75 -14.86 2.27
C GLU A 366 10.12 -13.66 2.95
N GLU A 367 10.82 -13.10 3.95
CA GLU A 367 10.55 -11.81 4.59
C GLU A 367 11.70 -10.85 4.29
N ILE A 368 11.69 -10.28 3.07
CA ILE A 368 12.77 -9.43 2.57
C ILE A 368 12.26 -8.01 2.40
N ASN A 369 12.62 -7.12 3.29
CA ASN A 369 12.30 -5.70 3.12
C ASN A 369 13.33 -4.80 3.85
N PRO A 370 13.54 -3.55 3.37
CA PRO A 370 14.55 -2.67 3.91
C PRO A 370 14.22 -2.13 5.32
N GLY A 371 12.94 -2.09 5.69
CA GLY A 371 12.45 -1.58 6.98
C GLY A 371 12.05 -2.68 7.96
N ILE A 372 12.60 -3.89 7.83
CA ILE A 372 12.32 -4.97 8.79
C ILE A 372 12.88 -4.60 10.16
N ASN A 373 12.07 -4.78 11.20
CA ASN A 373 12.42 -4.46 12.58
C ASN A 373 12.30 -5.68 13.49
N THR A 374 12.76 -5.57 14.72
CA THR A 374 12.78 -6.69 15.69
C THR A 374 11.41 -7.31 15.91
N LYS A 375 10.32 -6.53 15.97
CA LYS A 375 8.95 -7.06 16.10
C LYS A 375 8.51 -7.87 14.88
N ALA A 376 8.92 -7.46 13.67
CA ALA A 376 8.63 -8.20 12.46
C ALA A 376 9.41 -9.52 12.45
N ILE A 377 10.69 -9.49 12.83
CA ILE A 377 11.53 -10.69 12.96
C ILE A 377 10.91 -11.69 13.97
N GLU A 378 10.48 -11.20 15.13
CA GLU A 378 9.81 -12.04 16.13
C GLU A 378 8.57 -12.75 15.58
N LYS A 379 7.73 -12.00 14.85
CA LYS A 379 6.53 -12.56 14.22
C LYS A 379 6.89 -13.64 13.19
N SER A 380 7.91 -13.41 12.38
CA SER A 380 8.36 -14.38 11.40
C SER A 380 8.91 -15.64 12.05
N ILE A 381 9.74 -15.51 13.09
CA ILE A 381 10.23 -16.67 13.87
C ILE A 381 9.06 -17.47 14.45
N ASN A 382 8.06 -16.80 15.02
CA ASN A 382 6.90 -17.47 15.61
C ASN A 382 6.06 -18.26 14.60
N MET A 383 6.20 -18.03 13.29
CA MET A 383 5.53 -18.82 12.25
C MET A 383 6.09 -20.23 12.13
N VAL A 384 7.39 -20.42 12.40
CA VAL A 384 8.11 -21.68 12.19
C VAL A 384 8.73 -22.27 13.46
N LYS A 385 8.62 -21.57 14.59
CA LYS A 385 9.32 -21.94 15.85
C LYS A 385 9.07 -23.37 16.36
N ASP A 386 7.92 -23.92 16.02
CA ASP A 386 7.51 -25.27 16.46
C ASP A 386 7.71 -26.32 15.36
N ASP A 387 8.28 -25.94 14.20
CA ASP A 387 8.56 -26.86 13.09
C ASP A 387 10.09 -27.05 12.91
N PRO A 388 10.65 -28.19 13.35
CA PRO A 388 12.08 -28.45 13.27
C PRO A 388 12.59 -28.69 11.83
N SER A 389 11.71 -28.73 10.83
CA SER A 389 12.10 -28.81 9.43
C SER A 389 12.62 -27.47 8.87
N TYR A 390 12.43 -26.36 9.60
CA TYR A 390 12.88 -25.04 9.17
C TYR A 390 14.22 -24.64 9.79
N ASN A 391 15.13 -24.14 8.94
CA ASN A 391 16.25 -23.31 9.34
C ASN A 391 15.85 -21.84 9.20
N ILE A 392 16.20 -21.00 10.18
CA ILE A 392 15.91 -19.56 10.17
C ILE A 392 17.17 -18.83 9.74
N ILE A 393 17.14 -18.13 8.62
CA ILE A 393 18.25 -17.31 8.13
C ILE A 393 17.92 -15.83 8.39
N ILE A 394 18.77 -15.14 9.16
CA ILE A 394 18.61 -13.72 9.46
C ILE A 394 19.85 -12.96 9.01
N GLY A 395 19.64 -11.91 8.20
CA GLY A 395 20.76 -11.13 7.71
C GLY A 395 20.34 -9.80 7.10
N GLY A 396 21.26 -9.19 6.37
CA GLY A 396 20.99 -7.96 5.63
C GLY A 396 22.07 -6.92 5.71
N LYS A 397 21.74 -5.72 5.22
CA LYS A 397 22.64 -4.58 5.11
C LYS A 397 22.18 -3.40 5.95
N TYR A 398 23.13 -2.56 6.34
CA TYR A 398 22.87 -1.25 6.95
C TYR A 398 22.73 -0.15 5.89
N GLY A 399 22.27 1.04 6.29
CA GLY A 399 22.18 2.21 5.42
C GLY A 399 21.12 2.15 4.33
N ILE A 400 20.15 1.24 4.41
CA ILE A 400 19.10 1.09 3.39
C ILE A 400 17.90 2.00 3.67
N THR A 401 17.62 2.26 4.94
CA THR A 401 16.54 3.17 5.41
C THR A 401 17.09 4.12 6.45
N CYS A 402 16.35 5.22 6.70
CA CYS A 402 16.72 6.19 7.74
C CYS A 402 16.64 5.60 9.17
N GLU A 403 15.89 4.51 9.35
CA GLU A 403 15.77 3.80 10.63
C GLU A 403 16.59 2.52 10.56
N GLU A 404 17.60 2.40 11.42
CA GLU A 404 18.36 1.16 11.57
C GLU A 404 17.70 0.22 12.57
N ILE A 405 18.03 -1.07 12.45
CA ILE A 405 17.53 -2.08 13.39
C ILE A 405 18.20 -1.91 14.75
N ASP A 406 17.43 -2.05 15.81
CA ASP A 406 17.93 -2.06 17.19
C ASP A 406 18.55 -3.43 17.49
N GLU A 407 19.88 -3.51 17.37
CA GLU A 407 20.62 -4.77 17.52
C GLU A 407 20.50 -5.33 18.95
N ASP A 408 20.49 -4.50 19.99
CA ASP A 408 20.40 -4.98 21.37
C ASP A 408 19.05 -5.64 21.64
N LYS A 409 17.97 -5.09 21.07
CA LYS A 409 16.65 -5.74 21.13
C LYS A 409 16.63 -7.01 20.30
N LEU A 410 17.29 -7.05 19.15
CA LEU A 410 17.34 -8.26 18.33
C LEU A 410 18.12 -9.37 19.03
N ILE A 411 19.27 -9.06 19.64
CA ILE A 411 20.06 -10.02 20.42
C ILE A 411 19.24 -10.61 21.57
N LYS A 412 18.54 -9.75 22.34
CA LYS A 412 17.66 -10.20 23.42
C LYS A 412 16.54 -11.11 22.90
N LEU A 413 15.94 -10.76 21.76
CA LEU A 413 14.92 -11.59 21.13
C LEU A 413 15.45 -12.96 20.74
N LEU A 414 16.57 -13.03 20.02
CA LEU A 414 17.15 -14.29 19.55
C LEU A 414 17.54 -15.18 20.74
N SER A 415 18.15 -14.59 21.77
CA SER A 415 18.50 -15.29 23.01
C SER A 415 17.26 -15.86 23.71
N SER A 416 16.17 -15.08 23.81
CA SER A 416 14.90 -15.54 24.38
C SER A 416 14.32 -16.71 23.59
N LYS A 417 14.28 -16.60 22.25
CA LYS A 417 13.70 -17.64 21.39
C LYS A 417 14.44 -18.96 21.44
N ILE A 418 15.77 -18.93 21.52
CA ILE A 418 16.58 -20.14 21.68
C ILE A 418 16.41 -20.75 23.09
N ASN A 419 16.34 -19.93 24.12
CA ASN A 419 16.06 -20.43 25.48
C ASN A 419 14.67 -21.04 25.58
N GLU A 420 13.66 -20.46 24.91
CA GLU A 420 12.30 -21.00 24.85
C GLU A 420 12.25 -22.33 24.06
N ASN A 421 13.04 -22.45 22.98
CA ASN A 421 13.11 -23.64 22.14
C ASN A 421 14.56 -23.92 21.71
N PRO A 422 15.31 -24.75 22.44
CA PRO A 422 16.70 -25.09 22.12
C PRO A 422 16.90 -25.87 20.80
N SER A 423 15.83 -26.37 20.20
CA SER A 423 15.89 -27.04 18.88
C SER A 423 15.88 -26.06 17.70
N LEU A 424 15.63 -24.78 17.92
CA LEU A 424 15.70 -23.76 16.89
C LEU A 424 17.12 -23.65 16.35
N LYS A 425 17.22 -23.64 15.00
CA LYS A 425 18.46 -23.35 14.29
C LYS A 425 18.36 -21.99 13.61
N ILE A 426 19.24 -21.07 13.98
CA ILE A 426 19.32 -19.72 13.41
C ILE A 426 20.68 -19.53 12.78
N THR A 427 20.71 -19.20 11.50
CA THR A 427 21.91 -18.82 10.78
C THR A 427 21.92 -17.32 10.54
N LEU A 428 22.92 -16.63 11.04
CA LEU A 428 23.16 -15.21 10.82
C LEU A 428 24.05 -15.04 9.59
N CYS A 429 23.76 -14.02 8.75
CA CYS A 429 24.57 -13.79 7.55
C CYS A 429 24.73 -12.31 7.17
N ASP A 430 25.67 -12.02 6.30
CA ASP A 430 26.04 -10.69 5.81
C ASP A 430 26.35 -9.68 6.94
N GLU A 431 26.28 -8.35 6.66
CA GLU A 431 26.69 -7.28 7.57
C GLU A 431 25.94 -7.31 8.91
N LEU A 432 24.59 -7.41 8.87
CA LEU A 432 23.74 -7.47 10.07
C LEU A 432 24.07 -8.73 10.89
N GLY A 433 24.17 -9.86 10.22
CA GLY A 433 24.47 -11.13 10.88
C GLY A 433 25.85 -11.12 11.56
N ASN A 434 26.86 -10.57 10.88
CA ASN A 434 28.22 -10.42 11.44
C ASN A 434 28.25 -9.54 12.70
N SER A 435 27.59 -8.39 12.65
CA SER A 435 27.53 -7.48 13.81
C SER A 435 26.87 -8.12 15.02
N ILE A 436 25.78 -8.85 14.82
CA ILE A 436 25.05 -9.53 15.89
C ILE A 436 25.83 -10.72 16.42
N TYR A 437 26.39 -11.56 15.55
CA TYR A 437 27.13 -12.75 15.93
C TYR A 437 28.33 -12.43 16.82
N GLY A 438 29.04 -11.34 16.50
CA GLY A 438 30.17 -10.87 17.32
C GLY A 438 29.78 -10.40 18.74
N LYS A 439 28.50 -10.10 18.98
CA LYS A 439 27.95 -9.66 20.28
C LYS A 439 27.23 -10.76 21.06
N ILE A 440 26.85 -11.84 20.38
CA ILE A 440 26.19 -12.98 21.01
C ILE A 440 27.26 -13.95 21.53
N ASN A 441 27.45 -13.98 22.84
CA ASN A 441 28.39 -14.92 23.48
C ASN A 441 27.78 -16.34 23.45
N ASN A 442 28.36 -17.23 22.64
CA ASN A 442 28.23 -18.72 22.64
C ASN A 442 26.82 -19.27 22.95
N PHE A 443 25.82 -18.91 22.13
CA PHE A 443 24.53 -19.60 22.16
C PHE A 443 24.56 -20.84 21.23
N ASN A 444 24.42 -22.04 21.82
CA ASN A 444 24.15 -23.24 21.03
C ASN A 444 22.85 -23.02 20.21
N GLY A 445 22.93 -23.22 18.87
CA GLY A 445 21.78 -23.03 17.97
C GLY A 445 21.85 -21.76 17.12
N ILE A 446 22.87 -20.89 17.31
CA ILE A 446 23.15 -19.77 16.40
C ILE A 446 24.47 -19.98 15.69
N ASN A 447 24.41 -20.03 14.37
CA ASN A 447 25.57 -20.13 13.48
C ASN A 447 25.74 -18.81 12.70
N TYR A 448 26.96 -18.59 12.17
CA TYR A 448 27.24 -17.50 11.23
C TYR A 448 27.83 -18.04 9.94
N ILE A 449 27.29 -17.58 8.82
CA ILE A 449 27.82 -17.85 7.47
C ILE A 449 27.94 -16.50 6.76
N GLU A 450 29.12 -16.23 6.19
CA GLU A 450 29.44 -14.90 5.66
C GLU A 450 28.45 -14.39 4.63
N LYS A 451 27.95 -15.28 3.73
CA LYS A 451 27.09 -14.89 2.61
C LYS A 451 25.73 -15.55 2.67
N LEU A 452 24.70 -14.80 2.32
CA LEU A 452 23.32 -15.29 2.20
C LEU A 452 23.21 -16.52 1.29
N ASP A 453 23.84 -16.48 0.12
CA ASP A 453 23.74 -17.57 -0.87
C ASP A 453 24.27 -18.90 -0.32
N ASP A 454 25.34 -18.83 0.45
CA ASP A 454 25.94 -20.02 1.07
C ASP A 454 25.07 -20.54 2.22
N SER A 455 24.45 -19.66 3.00
CA SER A 455 23.48 -20.03 4.05
C SER A 455 22.25 -20.75 3.47
N ILE A 456 21.74 -20.27 2.34
CA ILE A 456 20.62 -20.91 1.64
C ILE A 456 21.03 -22.27 1.10
N LYS A 457 22.20 -22.39 0.45
CA LYS A 457 22.70 -23.66 -0.10
C LYS A 457 22.92 -24.71 0.98
N GLU A 458 23.51 -24.32 2.11
CA GLU A 458 23.73 -25.24 3.24
C GLU A 458 22.41 -25.79 3.75
N SER A 459 21.40 -24.94 3.98
CA SER A 459 20.08 -25.37 4.42
C SER A 459 19.39 -26.31 3.43
N ILE A 460 19.51 -26.03 2.11
CA ILE A 460 18.97 -26.90 1.05
C ILE A 460 19.68 -28.25 1.03
N ASN A 461 20.99 -28.29 1.20
CA ASN A 461 21.77 -29.53 1.25
C ASN A 461 21.43 -30.38 2.47
N GLU A 462 20.93 -29.78 3.54
CA GLU A 462 20.41 -30.47 4.73
C GLU A 462 18.94 -30.92 4.58
N ASP A 463 18.32 -30.79 3.41
CA ASP A 463 16.89 -31.02 3.15
C ASP A 463 15.97 -30.23 4.08
N LYS A 464 16.39 -29.01 4.45
CA LYS A 464 15.62 -28.12 5.32
C LYS A 464 14.80 -27.11 4.53
N ASN A 465 13.62 -26.76 5.05
CA ASN A 465 12.91 -25.57 4.68
C ASN A 465 13.60 -24.34 5.27
N ILE A 466 13.33 -23.18 4.73
CA ILE A 466 14.01 -21.93 5.11
C ILE A 466 12.99 -20.86 5.43
N LEU A 467 13.11 -20.25 6.60
CA LEU A 467 12.55 -18.92 6.87
C LEU A 467 13.67 -17.90 6.64
N LEU A 468 13.58 -17.16 5.55
CA LEU A 468 14.53 -16.10 5.20
C LEU A 468 14.02 -14.74 5.67
N VAL A 469 14.64 -14.17 6.69
CA VAL A 469 14.34 -12.84 7.24
C VAL A 469 15.51 -11.92 6.91
N TYR A 470 15.35 -11.08 5.88
CA TYR A 470 16.50 -10.38 5.32
C TYR A 470 16.25 -8.89 5.08
N ARG A 471 17.11 -8.06 5.65
CA ARG A 471 17.04 -6.61 5.51
C ARG A 471 17.71 -6.15 4.22
N SER A 472 16.92 -5.97 3.17
CA SER A 472 17.37 -5.48 1.86
C SER A 472 16.20 -5.02 1.00
N ASN A 473 16.51 -4.31 -0.08
CA ASN A 473 15.56 -4.16 -1.18
C ASN A 473 15.39 -5.51 -1.89
N TYR A 474 14.18 -6.03 -2.00
CA TYR A 474 13.89 -7.33 -2.60
C TYR A 474 14.55 -7.53 -3.97
N LYS A 475 14.57 -6.49 -4.82
CA LYS A 475 15.21 -6.53 -6.15
C LYS A 475 16.71 -6.75 -6.14
N GLN A 476 17.40 -6.46 -5.05
CA GLN A 476 18.86 -6.71 -4.91
C GLN A 476 19.12 -8.18 -4.60
N VAL A 477 18.17 -8.86 -3.98
CA VAL A 477 18.26 -10.29 -3.67
C VAL A 477 17.87 -11.15 -4.88
N LEU A 478 16.91 -10.70 -5.71
CA LEU A 478 16.49 -11.39 -6.94
C LEU A 478 17.55 -11.43 -8.06
N LYS A 479 18.57 -10.60 -8.01
CA LYS A 479 19.65 -10.59 -9.03
C LYS A 479 20.73 -11.64 -8.77
N ARG A 480 20.52 -12.48 -7.79
CA ARG A 480 21.43 -13.56 -7.41
C ARG A 480 20.91 -14.92 -7.86
#